data_9cb2f16d0d9c8e41b0d5daabaaf8ccd4
#
_entry.id   9cb2f16d0d9c8e41b0d5daabaaf8ccd4
#
_cell.length_a   1.000
_cell.length_b   1.000
_cell.length_c   1.000
_cell.angle_alpha   90.00
_cell.angle_beta   90.00
_cell.angle_gamma   90.00
#
_symmetry.space_group_name_H-M   'P 1'
#
loop_
_entity.id
_entity.type
_entity.pdbx_description
1 polymer ?
#
loop_
_entity_poly.entity_id
_entity_poly.type
_entity_poly.pdbx_seq_one_letter_code
_entity_poly.pdbx_strand_id
1 'polypeptide(L)'
;MSVAPFTQPRKGAEFLHKAHQLLATAITYRNQQRHDLALEYAYQAGLRTAAARIAASPVAHRVRKPTSAWAQLRLVGADAAGWADALEQYSRLRSRVGSGIEATVSVETVDTMVDLVSKFLNSVEFDNDGTPAAA
;
A
#
# COMPACT_ATOMS: atom_id res chain seq x y z
N MET A 1 0.77 34.72 6.99
CA MET A 1 0.91 34.00 6.96
C MET A 1 1.04 33.15 6.25
N SER A 2 1.37 32.65 5.96
CA SER A 2 1.49 31.98 5.22
C SER A 2 1.38 30.82 5.29
N VAL A 3 1.20 30.22 4.99
CA VAL A 3 0.99 29.20 5.12
C VAL A 3 1.44 28.27 4.44
N ALA A 4 1.96 27.69 4.65
CA ALA A 4 2.45 26.75 4.10
C ALA A 4 1.65 25.82 3.63
N PRO A 5 1.60 25.62 2.64
CA PRO A 5 0.76 24.82 2.18
C PRO A 5 1.24 23.50 2.00
N PHE A 6 1.62 22.91 2.77
CA PHE A 6 2.05 21.70 2.65
C PHE A 6 1.08 20.68 2.76
N THR A 7 0.13 20.55 1.95
CA THR A 7 -0.82 19.51 2.03
C THR A 7 -0.24 18.20 1.63
N GLN A 8 0.77 18.17 0.81
CA GLN A 8 1.19 16.91 0.35
C GLN A 8 1.95 16.10 1.35
N PRO A 9 2.88 16.64 2.09
CA PRO A 9 3.49 15.89 3.15
C PRO A 9 2.49 15.45 4.20
N ARG A 10 1.50 16.30 4.48
CA ARG A 10 0.48 15.93 5.44
C ARG A 10 -0.39 14.78 4.93
N LYS A 11 -0.75 14.83 3.65
CA LYS A 11 -1.57 13.78 3.06
C LYS A 11 -0.83 12.46 3.04
N GLY A 12 0.46 12.49 2.72
CA GLY A 12 1.27 11.30 2.76
C GLY A 12 1.31 10.70 4.16
N ALA A 13 1.48 11.54 5.18
CA ALA A 13 1.51 11.07 6.56
C ALA A 13 0.18 10.45 6.96
N GLU A 14 -0.93 11.02 6.52
CA GLU A 14 -2.25 10.45 6.81
C GLU A 14 -2.42 9.09 6.16
N PHE A 15 -1.98 8.94 4.92
CA PHE A 15 -2.03 7.65 4.24
C PHE A 15 -1.19 6.61 4.96
N LEU A 16 0.01 7.00 5.42
CA LEU A 16 0.88 6.06 6.12
C LEU A 16 0.31 5.67 7.47
N HIS A 17 -0.28 6.61 8.18
CA HIS A 17 -0.92 6.31 9.45
C HIS A 17 -2.04 5.28 9.24
N LYS A 18 -2.86 5.50 8.22
CA LYS A 18 -3.95 4.58 7.92
C LYS A 18 -3.41 3.22 7.47
N ALA A 19 -2.32 3.21 6.72
CA ALA A 19 -1.70 1.95 6.30
C ALA A 19 -1.24 1.13 7.50
N HIS A 20 -0.63 1.78 8.49
CA HIS A 20 -0.22 1.09 9.71
C HIS A 20 -1.41 0.50 10.46
N GLN A 21 -2.51 1.25 10.55
CA GLN A 21 -3.71 0.76 11.22
C GLN A 21 -4.27 -0.46 10.50
N LEU A 22 -4.33 -0.39 9.18
CA LEU A 22 -4.86 -1.49 8.38
C LEU A 22 -3.97 -2.73 8.46
N LEU A 23 -2.65 -2.53 8.47
CA LEU A 23 -1.73 -3.65 8.58
C LEU A 23 -1.84 -4.32 9.95
N ALA A 24 -1.96 -3.52 11.01
CA ALA A 24 -2.16 -4.05 12.35
C ALA A 24 -3.46 -4.87 12.43
N THR A 25 -4.52 -4.37 11.80
CA THR A 25 -5.79 -5.08 11.74
C THR A 25 -5.64 -6.41 10.99
N ALA A 26 -4.88 -6.39 9.87
CA ALA A 26 -4.63 -7.60 9.12
C ALA A 26 -3.92 -8.66 9.97
N ILE A 27 -2.93 -8.23 10.75
CA ILE A 27 -2.19 -9.14 11.61
C ILE A 27 -3.08 -9.70 12.70
N THR A 28 -3.96 -8.88 13.27
CA THR A 28 -4.93 -9.34 14.26
C THR A 28 -5.83 -10.43 13.69
N TYR A 29 -6.35 -10.23 12.49
CA TYR A 29 -7.20 -11.24 11.85
C TYR A 29 -6.41 -12.50 11.52
N ARG A 30 -5.15 -12.34 11.08
CA ARG A 30 -4.30 -13.51 10.83
C ARG A 30 -4.14 -14.34 12.10
N ASN A 31 -3.93 -13.67 13.22
CA ASN A 31 -3.76 -14.38 14.51
C ASN A 31 -5.05 -15.04 14.98
N GLN A 32 -6.19 -14.57 14.50
CA GLN A 32 -7.48 -15.18 14.77
C GLN A 32 -7.85 -16.22 13.71
N GLN A 33 -6.93 -16.49 12.79
CA GLN A 33 -7.14 -17.44 11.70
C GLN A 33 -8.26 -17.00 10.74
N ARG A 34 -8.53 -15.72 10.68
CA ARG A 34 -9.46 -15.17 9.73
C ARG A 34 -8.67 -14.69 8.52
N HIS A 35 -8.25 -15.65 7.69
CA HIS A 35 -7.32 -15.39 6.60
C HIS A 35 -7.94 -14.54 5.49
N ASP A 36 -9.23 -14.67 5.25
CA ASP A 36 -9.94 -13.86 4.28
C ASP A 36 -9.88 -12.37 4.64
N LEU A 37 -10.17 -12.06 5.89
CA LEU A 37 -10.13 -10.68 6.35
C LEU A 37 -8.69 -10.17 6.44
N ALA A 38 -7.76 -11.04 6.85
CA ALA A 38 -6.36 -10.65 6.91
C ALA A 38 -5.85 -10.24 5.52
N LEU A 39 -6.21 -11.01 4.49
CA LEU A 39 -5.82 -10.67 3.13
C LEU A 39 -6.42 -9.32 2.71
N GLU A 40 -7.68 -9.11 2.99
CA GLU A 40 -8.37 -7.88 2.62
C GLU A 40 -7.71 -6.65 3.25
N TYR A 41 -7.45 -6.72 4.56
CA TYR A 41 -6.89 -5.56 5.25
C TYR A 41 -5.42 -5.35 4.90
N ALA A 42 -4.67 -6.42 4.64
CA ALA A 42 -3.29 -6.27 4.17
C ALA A 42 -3.27 -5.60 2.79
N TYR A 43 -4.19 -5.99 1.91
CA TYR A 43 -4.27 -5.38 0.59
C TYR A 43 -4.63 -3.89 0.70
N GLN A 44 -5.58 -3.55 1.56
CA GLN A 44 -5.94 -2.16 1.79
C GLN A 44 -4.76 -1.36 2.34
N ALA A 45 -3.96 -1.97 3.22
CA ALA A 45 -2.76 -1.31 3.72
C ALA A 45 -1.77 -1.03 2.58
N GLY A 46 -1.64 -1.98 1.66
CA GLY A 46 -0.80 -1.79 0.48
C GLY A 46 -1.29 -0.64 -0.39
N LEU A 47 -2.60 -0.52 -0.57
CA LEU A 47 -3.17 0.58 -1.36
C LEU A 47 -2.91 1.93 -0.71
N ARG A 48 -3.01 2.03 0.61
CA ARG A 48 -2.72 3.30 1.29
C ARG A 48 -1.24 3.64 1.24
N THR A 49 -0.39 2.63 1.32
CA THR A 49 1.05 2.84 1.17
C THR A 49 1.38 3.36 -0.24
N ALA A 50 0.75 2.77 -1.26
CA ALA A 50 0.90 3.24 -2.63
C ALA A 50 0.43 4.69 -2.76
N ALA A 51 -0.70 5.02 -2.14
CA ALA A 51 -1.23 6.38 -2.17
C ALA A 51 -0.23 7.37 -1.57
N ALA A 52 0.43 6.99 -0.48
CA ALA A 52 1.45 7.85 0.13
C ALA A 52 2.63 8.08 -0.82
N ARG A 53 3.08 7.02 -1.48
CA ARG A 53 4.21 7.13 -2.42
C ARG A 53 3.85 7.99 -3.62
N ILE A 54 2.64 7.82 -4.15
CA ILE A 54 2.16 8.61 -5.28
C ILE A 54 2.02 10.08 -4.86
N ALA A 55 1.46 10.34 -3.68
CA ALA A 55 1.24 11.71 -3.20
C ALA A 55 2.54 12.49 -3.08
N ALA A 56 3.64 11.82 -2.80
CA ALA A 56 4.94 12.46 -2.68
C ALA A 56 5.67 12.60 -4.02
N SER A 57 5.02 12.25 -5.13
CA SER A 57 5.65 12.25 -6.44
C SER A 57 4.95 13.21 -7.38
N PRO A 58 5.59 13.59 -8.49
CA PRO A 58 4.93 14.44 -9.48
C PRO A 58 3.71 13.81 -10.13
N VAL A 59 3.56 12.48 -10.04
CA VAL A 59 2.40 11.79 -10.61
C VAL A 59 1.11 12.33 -10.00
N ALA A 60 1.14 12.71 -8.73
CA ALA A 60 -0.04 13.21 -8.05
C ALA A 60 -0.63 14.45 -8.73
N HIS A 61 0.20 15.21 -9.43
CA HIS A 61 -0.22 16.45 -10.04
C HIS A 61 -0.50 16.35 -11.54
N ARG A 62 -0.43 15.16 -12.09
CA ARG A 62 -0.67 15.01 -13.53
C ARG A 62 -2.14 15.22 -13.82
N VAL A 63 -2.41 15.91 -14.94
CA VAL A 63 -3.78 16.12 -15.38
C VAL A 63 -4.38 14.79 -15.81
N ARG A 64 -3.61 14.00 -16.53
CA ARG A 64 -4.07 12.69 -16.96
C ARG A 64 -3.27 11.63 -16.28
N LYS A 65 -3.92 10.74 -15.57
CA LYS A 65 -3.27 9.64 -14.93
C LYS A 65 -4.20 8.44 -14.92
N PRO A 66 -3.63 7.24 -14.84
CA PRO A 66 -4.46 6.04 -14.81
C PRO A 66 -5.37 6.02 -13.60
N THR A 67 -6.49 5.28 -13.70
CA THR A 67 -7.37 5.14 -12.56
C THR A 67 -6.82 4.16 -11.54
N SER A 68 -6.09 3.14 -11.97
CA SER A 68 -5.58 2.13 -11.07
C SER A 68 -4.43 2.68 -10.22
N ALA A 69 -4.48 2.43 -8.94
CA ALA A 69 -3.40 2.82 -8.04
C ALA A 69 -2.08 2.20 -8.44
N TRP A 70 -2.12 0.94 -8.87
CA TRP A 70 -0.89 0.25 -9.27
C TRP A 70 -0.29 0.85 -10.54
N ALA A 71 -1.14 1.22 -11.49
CA ALA A 71 -0.65 1.86 -12.70
C ALA A 71 -0.07 3.23 -12.39
N GLN A 72 -0.68 3.98 -11.47
CA GLN A 72 -0.12 5.25 -11.03
C GLN A 72 1.22 5.06 -10.33
N LEU A 73 1.32 4.03 -9.49
CA LEU A 73 2.55 3.75 -8.77
C LEU A 73 3.70 3.42 -9.73
N ARG A 74 3.41 2.70 -10.81
CA ARG A 74 4.43 2.40 -11.81
C ARG A 74 5.02 3.65 -12.45
N LEU A 75 4.24 4.71 -12.54
CA LEU A 75 4.72 5.95 -13.14
C LEU A 75 5.67 6.70 -12.22
N VAL A 76 5.74 6.34 -10.94
CA VAL A 76 6.59 7.05 -10.00
C VAL A 76 8.06 6.74 -10.23
N GLY A 77 8.39 5.52 -10.57
CA GLY A 77 9.78 5.15 -10.84
C GLY A 77 9.95 3.64 -10.83
N ALA A 78 11.17 3.22 -11.08
CA ALA A 78 11.47 1.80 -11.26
C ALA A 78 11.25 0.98 -10.00
N ASP A 79 11.67 1.47 -8.85
CA ASP A 79 11.44 0.70 -7.63
C ASP A 79 9.97 0.69 -7.25
N ALA A 80 9.27 1.78 -7.48
CA ALA A 80 7.83 1.82 -7.23
C ALA A 80 7.10 0.84 -8.15
N ALA A 81 7.56 0.71 -9.39
CA ALA A 81 6.98 -0.27 -10.32
C ALA A 81 7.17 -1.69 -9.82
N GLY A 82 8.29 -1.99 -9.19
CA GLY A 82 8.51 -3.31 -8.60
C GLY A 82 7.49 -3.63 -7.51
N TRP A 83 7.19 -2.67 -6.65
CA TRP A 83 6.17 -2.85 -5.62
C TRP A 83 4.79 -3.04 -6.24
N ALA A 84 4.47 -2.26 -7.29
CA ALA A 84 3.19 -2.38 -7.98
C ALA A 84 3.02 -3.76 -8.60
N ASP A 85 4.07 -4.28 -9.23
CA ASP A 85 4.02 -5.60 -9.84
C ASP A 85 3.79 -6.68 -8.78
N ALA A 86 4.46 -6.57 -7.65
CA ALA A 86 4.33 -7.56 -6.58
C ALA A 86 2.94 -7.53 -5.96
N LEU A 87 2.36 -6.36 -5.80
CA LEU A 87 1.07 -6.23 -5.11
C LEU A 87 -0.13 -6.42 -6.02
N GLU A 88 -0.03 -6.01 -7.25
CA GLU A 88 -1.17 -6.11 -8.17
C GLU A 88 -1.59 -7.55 -8.40
N GLN A 89 -0.67 -8.48 -8.34
CA GLN A 89 -1.02 -9.88 -8.56
C GLN A 89 -2.01 -10.40 -7.51
N TYR A 90 -2.14 -9.73 -6.37
CA TYR A 90 -3.10 -10.13 -5.35
C TYR A 90 -4.50 -9.56 -5.59
N SER A 91 -4.65 -8.63 -6.53
CA SER A 91 -5.95 -7.99 -6.74
C SER A 91 -7.00 -8.98 -7.21
N ARG A 92 -6.60 -9.95 -8.03
CA ARG A 92 -7.54 -10.95 -8.52
C ARG A 92 -7.98 -11.87 -7.39
N LEU A 93 -7.04 -12.33 -6.57
CA LEU A 93 -7.38 -13.17 -5.44
C LEU A 93 -8.31 -12.43 -4.48
N ARG A 94 -7.99 -11.17 -4.19
CA ARG A 94 -8.81 -10.35 -3.33
C ARG A 94 -10.25 -10.27 -3.85
N SER A 95 -10.39 -10.05 -5.15
CA SER A 95 -11.70 -9.94 -5.77
C SER A 95 -12.48 -11.24 -5.67
N ARG A 96 -11.80 -12.38 -5.88
CA ARG A 96 -12.47 -13.68 -5.83
C ARG A 96 -12.89 -14.04 -4.42
N VAL A 97 -12.07 -13.72 -3.43
CA VAL A 97 -12.41 -13.96 -2.03
C VAL A 97 -13.57 -13.06 -1.63
N GLY A 98 -13.50 -11.78 -2.01
CA GLY A 98 -14.53 -10.82 -1.66
C GLY A 98 -15.88 -11.11 -2.27
N SER A 99 -15.90 -11.76 -3.44
CA SER A 99 -17.17 -12.11 -4.09
C SER A 99 -17.64 -13.52 -3.75
N GLY A 100 -16.91 -14.21 -2.88
CA GLY A 100 -17.33 -15.56 -2.48
C GLY A 100 -16.94 -16.68 -3.42
N ILE A 101 -16.25 -16.37 -4.52
CA ILE A 101 -15.83 -17.39 -5.45
C ILE A 101 -14.76 -18.28 -4.85
N GLU A 102 -13.87 -17.67 -4.07
CA GLU A 102 -12.82 -18.40 -3.40
C GLU A 102 -13.11 -18.36 -1.91
N ALA A 103 -13.27 -19.50 -1.27
CA ALA A 103 -13.70 -19.54 0.11
C ALA A 103 -12.54 -19.58 1.08
N THR A 104 -11.37 -20.04 0.66
CA THR A 104 -10.25 -20.18 1.58
C THR A 104 -9.02 -19.47 1.05
N VAL A 105 -8.28 -18.91 1.95
CA VAL A 105 -7.00 -18.28 1.66
C VAL A 105 -5.98 -18.97 2.55
N SER A 106 -4.86 -19.40 1.97
CA SER A 106 -3.86 -20.12 2.76
C SER A 106 -3.13 -19.18 3.70
N VAL A 107 -2.63 -19.74 4.79
CA VAL A 107 -1.85 -18.93 5.74
C VAL A 107 -0.56 -18.44 5.08
N GLU A 108 0.01 -19.23 4.19
CA GLU A 108 1.23 -18.81 3.48
C GLU A 108 0.97 -17.58 2.62
N THR A 109 -0.17 -17.52 1.96
CA THR A 109 -0.53 -16.36 1.15
C THR A 109 -0.66 -15.12 2.03
N VAL A 110 -1.33 -15.25 3.18
CA VAL A 110 -1.50 -14.13 4.10
C VAL A 110 -0.14 -13.68 4.64
N ASP A 111 0.70 -14.62 5.06
CA ASP A 111 2.00 -14.27 5.61
C ASP A 111 2.88 -13.58 4.58
N THR A 112 2.86 -14.06 3.35
CA THR A 112 3.61 -13.43 2.26
C THR A 112 3.10 -12.02 2.01
N MET A 113 1.79 -11.85 2.00
CA MET A 113 1.20 -10.54 1.75
C MET A 113 1.50 -9.55 2.88
N VAL A 114 1.39 -9.98 4.13
CA VAL A 114 1.68 -9.12 5.28
C VAL A 114 3.16 -8.71 5.25
N ASP A 115 4.05 -9.64 4.95
CA ASP A 115 5.48 -9.35 4.86
C ASP A 115 5.77 -8.37 3.73
N LEU A 116 5.17 -8.59 2.58
CA LEU A 116 5.36 -7.72 1.41
C LEU A 116 4.89 -6.29 1.71
N VAL A 117 3.72 -6.13 2.28
CA VAL A 117 3.17 -4.82 2.60
C VAL A 117 3.99 -4.14 3.68
N SER A 118 4.45 -4.91 4.68
CA SER A 118 5.29 -4.37 5.74
C SER A 118 6.59 -3.81 5.17
N LYS A 119 7.21 -4.53 4.25
CA LYS A 119 8.44 -4.05 3.62
C LYS A 119 8.20 -2.83 2.75
N PHE A 120 7.10 -2.84 2.01
CA PHE A 120 6.72 -1.69 1.18
C PHE A 120 6.50 -0.45 2.06
N LEU A 121 5.75 -0.62 3.14
CA LEU A 121 5.47 0.48 4.06
C LEU A 121 6.76 1.05 4.65
N ASN A 122 7.66 0.19 5.07
CA ASN A 122 8.95 0.63 5.60
C ASN A 122 9.75 1.41 4.56
N SER A 123 9.74 0.97 3.31
CA SER A 123 10.49 1.67 2.28
C SER A 123 9.92 3.06 2.02
N VAL A 124 8.61 3.20 2.03
CA VAL A 124 7.97 4.49 1.79
C VAL A 124 8.20 5.43 2.97
N GLU A 125 8.12 4.91 4.19
CA GLU A 125 8.37 5.72 5.37
C GLU A 125 9.79 6.24 5.42
N PHE A 126 10.74 5.40 5.06
CA PHE A 126 12.12 5.80 5.04
C PHE A 126 12.32 6.96 4.07
N ASP A 127 11.73 6.87 2.89
CA ASP A 127 11.80 7.94 1.90
C ASP A 127 11.11 9.20 2.40
N ASN A 128 9.96 9.06 3.04
CA ASN A 128 9.18 10.20 3.49
C ASN A 128 9.81 10.91 4.68
N ASP A 129 10.69 10.25 5.41
CA ASP A 129 11.40 10.91 6.52
C ASP A 129 12.49 11.81 6.00
N GLY A 130 12.71 11.84 4.70
CA GLY A 130 13.73 12.69 4.15
C GLY A 130 15.13 12.20 4.47
N THR A 131 15.27 11.01 4.95
CA THR A 131 16.56 10.46 5.25
C THR A 131 17.27 10.17 3.96
N PRO A 132 18.43 10.68 3.79
CA PRO A 132 19.11 10.51 2.57
C PRO A 132 19.47 9.10 2.46
N ALA A 133 19.09 8.61 1.42
CA ALA A 133 19.31 7.34 1.26
C ALA A 133 20.65 7.16 1.06
N ALA A 134 21.15 6.60 1.44
CA ALA A 134 22.31 6.35 1.16
C ALA A 134 23.12 7.09 1.14
N ALA A 135 22.83 7.74 1.47
CA ALA A 135 23.76 8.50 1.56
C ALA A 135 24.77 7.80 1.18
#